data_b57ddea34e8682f6b13d4fe2e91e23b4
#
_entry.id   b57ddea34e8682f6b13d4fe2e91e23b4
#
_cell.length_a   1.000
_cell.length_b   1.000
_cell.length_c   1.000
_cell.angle_alpha   90.00
_cell.angle_beta   90.00
_cell.angle_gamma   90.00
#
_symmetry.space_group_name_H-M   'P 1'
#
loop_
_entity.id
_entity.type
_entity.pdbx_description
1 polymer ?
#
loop_
_entity_poly.entity_id
_entity_poly.type
_entity_poly.pdbx_seq_one_letter_code
_entity_poly.pdbx_strand_id
1 'polypeptide(L)'
;MSPMTSAERVLAVLRRQEPDRIPHFEWIIDRRVRDALCPGCTMEEFTVRMGLDAILTAPDFRKERLGPGLARSEWGMVMRDSGEEHGVAVEHPIRSLDALRQYRPPDPHAPGRYASIERIVARYKGRLAVGVHLNDVFSIPRYLAGFDTLMMAFAAEPELVHGLVEISVNANIEMAREVARRGVDFVFTGDDYASANGPFMSPAMFREFLYPGLQRVMAAFKDCGLPVIKHSDGDIRPVLDLILDCDIDCLDPIDPLGGLDMAEMKQKYGRRIALKGNVNCAQTLTFGTERQVVEETLAVIRAAGPGGGLIVSSSNSIHSAVKPGNYLAMWNTIRAYGKYPLQLEGWSDSGAIEAFS
;
A
#
# COMPACT_ATOMS: atom_id res chain seq x y z
N MET A 1 9.62 -29.59 -4.17
CA MET A 1 8.27 -29.10 -3.81
C MET A 1 7.57 -28.67 -5.08
N SER A 2 6.25 -28.88 -5.21
CA SER A 2 5.50 -28.28 -6.32
C SER A 2 5.60 -26.75 -6.25
N PRO A 3 5.68 -26.04 -7.39
CA PRO A 3 5.74 -24.59 -7.37
C PRO A 3 4.46 -24.03 -6.74
N MET A 4 4.63 -23.04 -5.87
CA MET A 4 3.51 -22.31 -5.24
C MET A 4 2.76 -21.48 -6.27
N THR A 5 1.44 -21.35 -6.11
CA THR A 5 0.68 -20.27 -6.76
C THR A 5 1.10 -18.92 -6.20
N SER A 6 0.81 -17.83 -6.92
CA SER A 6 1.09 -16.49 -6.42
C SER A 6 0.33 -16.18 -5.12
N ALA A 7 -0.91 -16.68 -5.01
CA ALA A 7 -1.69 -16.55 -3.77
C ALA A 7 -1.01 -17.24 -2.58
N GLU A 8 -0.60 -18.50 -2.74
CA GLU A 8 0.10 -19.25 -1.69
C GLU A 8 1.40 -18.56 -1.28
N ARG A 9 2.15 -18.02 -2.25
CA ARG A 9 3.42 -17.33 -2.03
C ARG A 9 3.25 -16.07 -1.20
N VAL A 10 2.32 -15.19 -1.56
CA VAL A 10 2.04 -13.96 -0.80
C VAL A 10 1.56 -14.29 0.62
N LEU A 11 0.63 -15.24 0.75
CA LEU A 11 0.12 -15.64 2.06
C LEU A 11 1.18 -16.32 2.94
N ALA A 12 2.12 -17.08 2.35
CA ALA A 12 3.26 -17.63 3.08
C ALA A 12 4.14 -16.51 3.66
N VAL A 13 4.44 -15.48 2.85
CA VAL A 13 5.23 -14.33 3.30
C VAL A 13 4.52 -13.56 4.41
N LEU A 14 3.21 -13.30 4.30
CA LEU A 14 2.44 -12.64 5.36
C LEU A 14 2.45 -13.43 6.68
N ARG A 15 2.64 -14.75 6.61
CA ARG A 15 2.86 -15.63 7.77
C ARG A 15 4.34 -15.76 8.17
N ARG A 16 5.24 -14.99 7.53
CA ARG A 16 6.70 -15.01 7.74
C ARG A 16 7.32 -16.38 7.42
N GLN A 17 6.71 -17.11 6.49
CA GLN A 17 7.22 -18.38 5.99
C GLN A 17 8.02 -18.12 4.71
N GLU A 18 9.02 -18.98 4.46
CA GLU A 18 9.81 -18.94 3.23
C GLU A 18 9.02 -19.55 2.08
N PRO A 19 8.71 -18.78 1.02
CA PRO A 19 8.03 -19.30 -0.17
C PRO A 19 9.01 -19.97 -1.14
N ASP A 20 8.53 -20.43 -2.29
CA ASP A 20 9.39 -20.93 -3.38
C ASP A 20 10.24 -19.83 -4.03
N ARG A 21 9.75 -18.58 -4.03
CA ARG A 21 10.48 -17.37 -4.43
C ARG A 21 9.90 -16.14 -3.73
N ILE A 22 10.69 -15.07 -3.66
CA ILE A 22 10.22 -13.77 -3.18
C ILE A 22 9.08 -13.27 -4.07
N PRO A 23 7.89 -12.93 -3.51
CA PRO A 23 6.81 -12.33 -4.27
C PRO A 23 7.12 -10.86 -4.61
N HIS A 24 6.54 -10.43 -5.72
CA HIS A 24 6.58 -9.06 -6.19
C HIS A 24 5.20 -8.60 -6.64
N PHE A 25 4.74 -7.48 -6.12
CA PHE A 25 3.61 -6.73 -6.62
C PHE A 25 3.69 -5.27 -6.19
N GLU A 26 3.08 -4.40 -6.98
CA GLU A 26 2.98 -2.96 -6.72
C GLU A 26 1.54 -2.59 -6.37
N TRP A 27 1.39 -1.54 -5.59
CA TRP A 27 0.08 -0.95 -5.36
C TRP A 27 -0.41 -0.23 -6.61
N ILE A 28 0.38 0.70 -7.13
CA ILE A 28 0.07 1.51 -8.29
C ILE A 28 1.24 1.47 -9.26
N ILE A 29 0.92 1.30 -10.55
CA ILE A 29 1.86 1.50 -11.64
C ILE A 29 1.21 2.46 -12.62
N ASP A 30 1.79 3.66 -12.78
CA ASP A 30 1.28 4.69 -13.68
C ASP A 30 1.09 4.14 -15.11
N ARG A 31 0.04 4.64 -15.76
CA ARG A 31 -0.33 4.22 -17.11
C ARG A 31 0.81 4.39 -18.12
N ARG A 32 1.60 5.46 -18.02
CA ARG A 32 2.71 5.72 -18.95
C ARG A 32 3.77 4.63 -18.85
N VAL A 33 4.09 4.16 -17.65
CA VAL A 33 5.03 3.05 -17.45
C VAL A 33 4.43 1.73 -17.94
N ARG A 34 3.15 1.48 -17.62
CA ARG A 34 2.44 0.29 -18.12
C ARG A 34 2.36 0.25 -19.64
N ASP A 35 1.95 1.35 -20.29
CA ASP A 35 1.82 1.43 -21.74
C ASP A 35 3.16 1.27 -22.45
N ALA A 36 4.26 1.72 -21.86
CA ALA A 36 5.59 1.50 -22.43
C ALA A 36 6.03 0.03 -22.43
N LEU A 37 5.61 -0.75 -21.41
CA LEU A 37 5.95 -2.17 -21.26
C LEU A 37 4.89 -3.12 -21.81
N CYS A 38 3.64 -2.69 -21.83
CA CYS A 38 2.48 -3.47 -22.29
C CYS A 38 1.42 -2.51 -22.89
N PRO A 39 1.58 -2.09 -24.15
CA PRO A 39 0.71 -1.09 -24.76
C PRO A 39 -0.78 -1.45 -24.65
N GLY A 40 -1.58 -0.53 -24.11
CA GLY A 40 -3.03 -0.68 -23.96
C GLY A 40 -3.49 -1.67 -22.90
N CYS A 41 -2.59 -2.25 -22.10
CA CYS A 41 -2.95 -3.16 -21.02
C CYS A 41 -3.66 -2.41 -19.87
N THR A 42 -4.75 -2.99 -19.38
CA THR A 42 -5.29 -2.65 -18.07
C THR A 42 -4.30 -3.07 -16.98
N MET A 43 -4.48 -2.56 -15.75
CA MET A 43 -3.65 -3.01 -14.61
C MET A 43 -3.78 -4.52 -14.36
N GLU A 44 -4.96 -5.08 -14.55
CA GLU A 44 -5.19 -6.53 -14.44
C GLU A 44 -4.37 -7.33 -15.46
N GLU A 45 -4.43 -6.93 -16.74
CA GLU A 45 -3.69 -7.58 -17.81
C GLU A 45 -2.18 -7.43 -17.64
N PHE A 46 -1.74 -6.27 -17.19
CA PHE A 46 -0.33 -6.02 -16.86
C PHE A 46 0.13 -6.93 -15.73
N THR A 47 -0.63 -7.02 -14.62
CA THR A 47 -0.34 -7.92 -13.51
C THR A 47 -0.14 -9.37 -13.96
N VAL A 48 -1.05 -9.87 -14.81
CA VAL A 48 -0.98 -11.24 -15.33
C VAL A 48 0.22 -11.42 -16.26
N ARG A 49 0.44 -10.49 -17.21
CA ARG A 49 1.53 -10.59 -18.20
C ARG A 49 2.91 -10.50 -17.56
N MET A 50 3.07 -9.61 -16.60
CA MET A 50 4.32 -9.48 -15.85
C MET A 50 4.50 -10.57 -14.81
N GLY A 51 3.48 -11.39 -14.54
CA GLY A 51 3.53 -12.43 -13.51
C GLY A 51 3.74 -11.86 -12.12
N LEU A 52 3.09 -10.72 -11.81
CA LEU A 52 3.03 -10.16 -10.47
C LEU A 52 2.22 -11.08 -9.56
N ASP A 53 2.50 -11.06 -8.27
CA ASP A 53 1.96 -12.07 -7.34
C ASP A 53 0.63 -11.67 -6.69
N ALA A 54 0.26 -10.39 -6.74
CA ALA A 54 -1.02 -9.93 -6.22
C ALA A 54 -1.68 -8.93 -7.16
N ILE A 55 -3.00 -8.86 -7.06
CA ILE A 55 -3.83 -7.84 -7.68
C ILE A 55 -4.57 -7.10 -6.58
N LEU A 56 -4.50 -5.77 -6.60
CA LEU A 56 -5.22 -4.91 -5.67
C LEU A 56 -6.48 -4.35 -6.34
N THR A 57 -7.55 -4.32 -5.58
CA THR A 57 -8.83 -3.73 -5.95
C THR A 57 -9.35 -2.89 -4.79
N ALA A 58 -10.45 -2.20 -4.96
CA ALA A 58 -11.06 -1.35 -3.94
C ALA A 58 -12.60 -1.36 -4.08
N PRO A 59 -13.33 -0.95 -3.03
CA PRO A 59 -14.78 -0.72 -3.14
C PRO A 59 -15.11 0.35 -4.19
N ASP A 60 -16.21 0.13 -4.91
CA ASP A 60 -16.69 1.01 -5.98
C ASP A 60 -17.50 2.17 -5.39
N PHE A 61 -16.89 3.33 -5.22
CA PHE A 61 -17.55 4.56 -4.81
C PHE A 61 -18.02 5.36 -6.03
N ARG A 62 -19.21 5.92 -5.95
CA ARG A 62 -19.77 6.75 -7.02
C ARG A 62 -19.00 8.06 -7.15
N LYS A 63 -18.95 8.56 -8.38
CA LYS A 63 -18.36 9.87 -8.70
C LYS A 63 -19.35 10.64 -9.56
N GLU A 64 -19.66 11.88 -9.17
CA GLU A 64 -20.47 12.83 -9.92
C GLU A 64 -19.52 13.74 -10.70
N ARG A 65 -19.66 13.78 -12.03
CA ARG A 65 -18.86 14.69 -12.86
C ARG A 65 -19.38 16.11 -12.75
N LEU A 66 -18.55 17.05 -12.31
CA LEU A 66 -18.90 18.47 -12.16
C LEU A 66 -18.47 19.31 -13.36
N GLY A 67 -17.45 18.86 -14.12
CA GLY A 67 -16.91 19.58 -15.28
C GLY A 67 -15.63 18.90 -15.80
N PRO A 68 -14.90 19.53 -16.73
CA PRO A 68 -13.63 19.00 -17.22
C PRO A 68 -12.62 18.85 -16.07
N GLY A 69 -12.12 17.64 -15.86
CA GLY A 69 -11.14 17.33 -14.82
C GLY A 69 -11.64 17.51 -13.37
N LEU A 70 -12.96 17.70 -13.14
CA LEU A 70 -13.53 17.83 -11.79
C LEU A 70 -14.64 16.79 -11.55
N ALA A 71 -14.56 16.12 -10.41
CA ALA A 71 -15.59 15.19 -9.97
C ALA A 71 -15.80 15.26 -8.46
N ARG A 72 -17.05 15.14 -8.01
CA ARG A 72 -17.38 14.96 -6.60
C ARG A 72 -17.39 13.46 -6.28
N SER A 73 -16.63 13.07 -5.27
CA SER A 73 -16.67 11.71 -4.75
C SER A 73 -17.94 11.49 -3.92
N GLU A 74 -18.32 10.23 -3.73
CA GLU A 74 -19.44 9.88 -2.83
C GLU A 74 -19.19 10.31 -1.37
N TRP A 75 -17.92 10.46 -0.98
CA TRP A 75 -17.49 11.03 0.29
C TRP A 75 -17.66 12.56 0.37
N GLY A 76 -18.11 13.21 -0.70
CA GLY A 76 -18.39 14.65 -0.76
C GLY A 76 -17.19 15.53 -1.13
N MET A 77 -15.96 14.98 -1.25
CA MET A 77 -14.83 15.78 -1.72
C MET A 77 -14.97 16.11 -3.19
N VAL A 78 -14.56 17.31 -3.59
CA VAL A 78 -14.35 17.65 -5.00
C VAL A 78 -12.89 17.33 -5.35
N MET A 79 -12.71 16.45 -6.32
CA MET A 79 -11.42 15.99 -6.80
C MET A 79 -11.10 16.62 -8.15
N ARG A 80 -9.88 17.14 -8.29
CA ARG A 80 -9.34 17.61 -9.57
C ARG A 80 -8.38 16.56 -10.12
N ASP A 81 -8.51 16.26 -11.41
CA ASP A 81 -7.55 15.45 -12.15
C ASP A 81 -6.16 16.12 -12.11
N SER A 82 -5.15 15.40 -11.69
CA SER A 82 -3.76 15.84 -11.60
C SER A 82 -2.91 15.39 -12.80
N GLY A 83 -3.48 14.54 -13.66
CA GLY A 83 -2.75 13.84 -14.71
C GLY A 83 -1.95 12.63 -14.20
N GLU A 84 -2.03 12.33 -12.91
CA GLU A 84 -1.51 11.11 -12.27
C GLU A 84 -2.67 10.18 -11.89
N GLU A 85 -2.37 8.96 -11.42
CA GLU A 85 -3.41 7.97 -11.05
C GLU A 85 -4.36 8.48 -9.92
N HIS A 86 -3.89 9.38 -9.07
CA HIS A 86 -4.69 10.02 -8.05
C HIS A 86 -4.92 11.51 -8.33
N GLY A 87 -6.17 11.93 -8.28
CA GLY A 87 -6.53 13.33 -8.29
C GLY A 87 -6.24 14.03 -6.96
N VAL A 88 -6.28 15.36 -6.97
CA VAL A 88 -6.10 16.20 -5.78
C VAL A 88 -7.45 16.67 -5.27
N ALA A 89 -7.72 16.51 -3.97
CA ALA A 89 -8.90 17.08 -3.34
C ALA A 89 -8.77 18.61 -3.27
N VAL A 90 -9.74 19.33 -3.82
CA VAL A 90 -9.77 20.80 -3.87
C VAL A 90 -10.90 21.40 -3.02
N GLU A 91 -11.92 20.60 -2.66
CA GLU A 91 -12.95 20.97 -1.70
C GLU A 91 -13.17 19.82 -0.71
N HIS A 92 -13.47 20.17 0.53
CA HIS A 92 -13.61 19.25 1.66
C HIS A 92 -14.97 19.50 2.34
N PRO A 93 -15.77 18.45 2.60
CA PRO A 93 -17.14 18.61 3.10
C PRO A 93 -17.24 18.98 4.58
N ILE A 94 -16.20 18.74 5.40
CA ILE A 94 -16.27 18.91 6.86
C ILE A 94 -15.18 19.88 7.33
N ARG A 95 -15.57 21.12 7.62
CA ARG A 95 -14.65 22.16 8.12
C ARG A 95 -15.03 22.72 9.49
N SER A 96 -16.03 22.14 10.15
CA SER A 96 -16.51 22.56 11.47
C SER A 96 -17.25 21.40 12.15
N LEU A 97 -17.48 21.52 13.45
CA LEU A 97 -18.30 20.59 14.21
C LEU A 97 -19.75 20.53 13.70
N ASP A 98 -20.30 21.64 13.25
CA ASP A 98 -21.68 21.64 12.72
C ASP A 98 -21.75 20.88 11.38
N ALA A 99 -20.74 21.04 10.51
CA ALA A 99 -20.65 20.24 9.29
C ALA A 99 -20.46 18.76 9.61
N LEU A 100 -19.65 18.42 10.60
CA LEU A 100 -19.45 17.04 11.06
C LEU A 100 -20.76 16.40 11.54
N ARG A 101 -21.54 17.10 12.35
CA ARG A 101 -22.83 16.60 12.87
C ARG A 101 -23.88 16.34 11.77
N GLN A 102 -23.80 17.11 10.68
CA GLN A 102 -24.70 16.97 9.53
C GLN A 102 -24.19 15.96 8.49
N TYR A 103 -22.91 15.61 8.52
CA TYR A 103 -22.31 14.75 7.52
C TYR A 103 -22.87 13.32 7.58
N ARG A 104 -23.03 12.73 6.40
CA ARG A 104 -23.46 11.34 6.25
C ARG A 104 -22.44 10.62 5.36
N PRO A 105 -21.69 9.66 5.89
CA PRO A 105 -20.74 8.88 5.11
C PRO A 105 -21.46 8.01 4.07
N PRO A 106 -20.77 7.59 3.00
CA PRO A 106 -21.30 6.62 2.06
C PRO A 106 -21.75 5.33 2.75
N ASP A 107 -22.87 4.78 2.30
CA ASP A 107 -23.36 3.48 2.79
C ASP A 107 -22.41 2.35 2.36
N PRO A 108 -21.77 1.63 3.29
CA PRO A 108 -20.91 0.51 2.97
C PRO A 108 -21.67 -0.67 2.34
N HIS A 109 -22.97 -0.74 2.47
CA HIS A 109 -23.84 -1.77 1.91
C HIS A 109 -24.55 -1.35 0.61
N ALA A 110 -24.19 -0.20 0.03
CA ALA A 110 -24.82 0.28 -1.20
C ALA A 110 -24.74 -0.76 -2.33
N PRO A 111 -25.79 -0.92 -3.12
CA PRO A 111 -25.79 -1.84 -4.26
C PRO A 111 -24.63 -1.56 -5.23
N GLY A 112 -23.91 -2.60 -5.62
CA GLY A 112 -22.76 -2.51 -6.53
C GLY A 112 -21.45 -2.03 -5.87
N ARG A 113 -21.44 -1.73 -4.57
CA ARG A 113 -20.25 -1.27 -3.82
C ARG A 113 -19.02 -2.15 -4.00
N TYR A 114 -19.19 -3.42 -4.25
CA TYR A 114 -18.12 -4.41 -4.31
C TYR A 114 -18.08 -5.19 -5.64
N ALA A 115 -18.71 -4.67 -6.69
CA ALA A 115 -18.81 -5.36 -7.98
C ALA A 115 -17.42 -5.64 -8.59
N SER A 116 -16.50 -4.68 -8.50
CA SER A 116 -15.12 -4.85 -8.93
C SER A 116 -14.39 -5.94 -8.14
N ILE A 117 -14.59 -5.99 -6.82
CA ILE A 117 -14.00 -7.00 -5.94
C ILE A 117 -14.52 -8.39 -6.31
N GLU A 118 -15.85 -8.54 -6.44
CA GLU A 118 -16.49 -9.81 -6.82
C GLU A 118 -15.98 -10.34 -8.16
N ARG A 119 -15.85 -9.46 -9.16
CA ARG A 119 -15.29 -9.78 -10.48
C ARG A 119 -13.83 -10.24 -10.38
N ILE A 120 -13.00 -9.54 -9.63
CA ILE A 120 -11.58 -9.87 -9.46
C ILE A 120 -11.42 -11.19 -8.70
N VAL A 121 -12.15 -11.38 -7.61
CA VAL A 121 -12.13 -12.64 -6.84
C VAL A 121 -12.56 -13.81 -7.72
N ALA A 122 -13.68 -13.69 -8.43
CA ALA A 122 -14.17 -14.76 -9.32
C ALA A 122 -13.15 -15.16 -10.39
N ARG A 123 -12.34 -14.20 -10.85
CA ARG A 123 -11.38 -14.43 -11.95
C ARG A 123 -10.02 -14.93 -11.47
N TYR A 124 -9.53 -14.49 -10.32
CA TYR A 124 -8.13 -14.65 -9.94
C TYR A 124 -7.88 -15.39 -8.63
N LYS A 125 -8.87 -15.56 -7.75
CA LYS A 125 -8.72 -16.25 -6.46
C LYS A 125 -8.05 -17.61 -6.62
N GLY A 126 -7.07 -17.90 -5.76
CA GLY A 126 -6.27 -19.13 -5.77
C GLY A 126 -5.12 -19.14 -6.79
N ARG A 127 -5.13 -18.24 -7.78
CA ARG A 127 -4.02 -18.05 -8.75
C ARG A 127 -3.15 -16.90 -8.38
N LEU A 128 -3.73 -15.70 -8.26
CA LEU A 128 -3.10 -14.49 -7.72
C LEU A 128 -3.64 -14.24 -6.31
N ALA A 129 -2.85 -13.62 -5.46
CA ALA A 129 -3.36 -13.07 -4.22
C ALA A 129 -4.27 -11.87 -4.53
N VAL A 130 -5.50 -11.89 -4.03
CA VAL A 130 -6.45 -10.79 -4.22
C VAL A 130 -6.48 -9.93 -2.97
N GLY A 131 -5.89 -8.75 -3.06
CA GLY A 131 -5.90 -7.75 -2.00
C GLY A 131 -6.95 -6.67 -2.22
N VAL A 132 -7.47 -6.11 -1.14
CA VAL A 132 -8.34 -4.94 -1.19
C VAL A 132 -7.66 -3.76 -0.51
N HIS A 133 -7.58 -2.64 -1.25
CA HIS A 133 -7.15 -1.38 -0.67
C HIS A 133 -8.30 -0.74 0.10
N LEU A 134 -8.05 -0.48 1.38
CA LEU A 134 -8.89 0.33 2.27
C LEU A 134 -8.01 1.39 2.94
N ASN A 135 -8.64 2.42 3.49
CA ASN A 135 -7.95 3.34 4.40
C ASN A 135 -8.03 2.80 5.83
N ASP A 136 -7.42 3.50 6.78
CA ASP A 136 -7.63 3.16 8.19
C ASP A 136 -8.16 4.37 9.00
N VAL A 137 -7.33 5.21 9.60
CA VAL A 137 -7.83 6.23 10.55
C VAL A 137 -7.45 7.66 10.22
N PHE A 138 -6.64 7.90 9.17
CA PHE A 138 -6.11 9.22 8.89
C PHE A 138 -6.46 9.78 7.50
N SER A 139 -6.39 8.96 6.45
CA SER A 139 -6.66 9.44 5.08
C SER A 139 -8.09 9.92 4.90
N ILE A 140 -9.09 9.21 5.41
CA ILE A 140 -10.48 9.66 5.34
C ILE A 140 -10.67 10.99 6.09
N PRO A 141 -10.27 11.15 7.37
CA PRO A 141 -10.25 12.44 8.06
C PRO A 141 -9.56 13.55 7.27
N ARG A 142 -8.37 13.28 6.74
CA ARG A 142 -7.59 14.23 5.94
C ARG A 142 -8.34 14.69 4.69
N TYR A 143 -8.98 13.77 3.99
CA TYR A 143 -9.76 14.10 2.80
C TYR A 143 -11.08 14.81 3.14
N LEU A 144 -11.75 14.45 4.24
CA LEU A 144 -13.01 15.08 4.64
C LEU A 144 -12.81 16.51 5.14
N ALA A 145 -11.77 16.78 5.91
CA ALA A 145 -11.53 18.11 6.52
C ALA A 145 -10.56 19.00 5.71
N GLY A 146 -9.69 18.38 4.92
CA GLY A 146 -8.49 19.00 4.38
C GLY A 146 -7.33 18.93 5.36
N PHE A 147 -6.10 18.80 4.82
CA PHE A 147 -4.90 18.59 5.63
C PHE A 147 -4.69 19.70 6.66
N ASP A 148 -4.73 20.98 6.22
CA ASP A 148 -4.48 22.13 7.10
C ASP A 148 -5.52 22.22 8.22
N THR A 149 -6.81 22.04 7.90
CA THR A 149 -7.89 22.05 8.89
C THR A 149 -7.71 20.93 9.90
N LEU A 150 -7.40 19.71 9.44
CA LEU A 150 -7.16 18.58 10.33
C LEU A 150 -5.96 18.81 11.26
N MET A 151 -4.84 19.32 10.71
CA MET A 151 -3.65 19.61 11.52
C MET A 151 -3.92 20.66 12.60
N MET A 152 -4.64 21.72 12.27
CA MET A 152 -5.04 22.73 13.26
C MET A 152 -6.01 22.16 14.30
N ALA A 153 -6.93 21.29 13.88
CA ALA A 153 -7.93 20.71 14.76
C ALA A 153 -7.33 19.79 15.84
N PHE A 154 -6.20 19.13 15.60
CA PHE A 154 -5.51 18.35 16.63
C PHE A 154 -5.20 19.15 17.90
N ALA A 155 -4.94 20.46 17.77
CA ALA A 155 -4.64 21.33 18.90
C ALA A 155 -5.84 22.16 19.35
N ALA A 156 -6.72 22.56 18.43
CA ALA A 156 -7.77 23.56 18.69
C ALA A 156 -9.17 22.96 18.85
N GLU A 157 -9.47 21.86 18.19
CA GLU A 157 -10.82 21.28 18.15
C GLU A 157 -10.76 19.73 18.25
N PRO A 158 -10.36 19.16 19.41
CA PRO A 158 -10.21 17.71 19.58
C PRO A 158 -11.51 16.91 19.24
N GLU A 159 -12.67 17.45 19.54
CA GLU A 159 -13.98 16.85 19.22
C GLU A 159 -14.14 16.63 17.71
N LEU A 160 -13.68 17.58 16.87
CA LEU A 160 -13.72 17.46 15.42
C LEU A 160 -12.83 16.29 14.95
N VAL A 161 -11.62 16.17 15.49
CA VAL A 161 -10.70 15.09 15.15
C VAL A 161 -11.27 13.73 15.54
N HIS A 162 -11.76 13.58 16.77
CA HIS A 162 -12.38 12.33 17.21
C HIS A 162 -13.57 11.93 16.35
N GLY A 163 -14.43 12.87 15.97
CA GLY A 163 -15.57 12.60 15.11
C GLY A 163 -15.17 12.19 13.69
N LEU A 164 -14.16 12.84 13.11
CA LEU A 164 -13.62 12.49 11.79
C LEU A 164 -12.99 11.08 11.81
N VAL A 165 -12.20 10.77 12.83
CA VAL A 165 -11.59 9.44 13.01
C VAL A 165 -12.68 8.37 13.18
N GLU A 166 -13.72 8.64 13.97
CA GLU A 166 -14.82 7.70 14.19
C GLU A 166 -15.61 7.39 12.90
N ILE A 167 -15.79 8.38 12.01
CA ILE A 167 -16.36 8.15 10.66
C ILE A 167 -15.49 7.12 9.89
N SER A 168 -14.17 7.30 9.91
CA SER A 168 -13.24 6.40 9.23
C SER A 168 -13.27 5.00 9.83
N VAL A 169 -13.20 4.90 11.15
CA VAL A 169 -13.21 3.63 11.88
C VAL A 169 -14.47 2.82 11.57
N ASN A 170 -15.65 3.44 11.71
CA ASN A 170 -16.91 2.75 11.50
C ASN A 170 -17.06 2.28 10.05
N ALA A 171 -16.70 3.12 9.07
CA ALA A 171 -16.72 2.73 7.66
C ALA A 171 -15.80 1.54 7.37
N ASN A 172 -14.57 1.55 7.88
CA ASN A 172 -13.60 0.49 7.64
C ASN A 172 -13.98 -0.83 8.33
N ILE A 173 -14.56 -0.79 9.54
CA ILE A 173 -15.07 -1.98 10.23
C ILE A 173 -16.18 -2.66 9.41
N GLU A 174 -17.13 -1.90 8.89
CA GLU A 174 -18.19 -2.46 8.05
C GLU A 174 -17.64 -2.98 6.71
N MET A 175 -16.76 -2.22 6.06
CA MET A 175 -16.10 -2.66 4.83
C MET A 175 -15.26 -3.93 5.04
N ALA A 176 -14.59 -4.09 6.20
CA ALA A 176 -13.83 -5.30 6.53
C ALA A 176 -14.70 -6.57 6.44
N ARG A 177 -15.90 -6.52 7.03
CA ARG A 177 -16.87 -7.61 7.01
C ARG A 177 -17.33 -7.93 5.58
N GLU A 178 -17.60 -6.90 4.81
CA GLU A 178 -18.11 -7.04 3.44
C GLU A 178 -17.05 -7.61 2.48
N VAL A 179 -15.78 -7.17 2.58
CA VAL A 179 -14.71 -7.68 1.71
C VAL A 179 -14.32 -9.11 2.09
N ALA A 180 -14.34 -9.44 3.39
CA ALA A 180 -14.10 -10.82 3.86
C ALA A 180 -15.13 -11.81 3.32
N ARG A 181 -16.42 -11.45 3.37
CA ARG A 181 -17.51 -12.28 2.80
C ARG A 181 -17.34 -12.56 1.31
N ARG A 182 -16.67 -11.66 0.60
CA ARG A 182 -16.39 -11.82 -0.84
C ARG A 182 -15.13 -12.63 -1.11
N GLY A 183 -14.42 -13.02 -0.06
CA GLY A 183 -13.33 -13.97 -0.16
C GLY A 183 -12.02 -13.36 -0.67
N VAL A 184 -11.72 -12.10 -0.39
CA VAL A 184 -10.40 -11.52 -0.61
C VAL A 184 -9.34 -12.23 0.24
N ASP A 185 -8.06 -12.12 -0.11
CA ASP A 185 -6.97 -12.82 0.57
C ASP A 185 -6.29 -11.98 1.65
N PHE A 186 -6.27 -10.65 1.50
CA PHE A 186 -5.67 -9.72 2.45
C PHE A 186 -6.21 -8.29 2.25
N VAL A 187 -5.97 -7.44 3.25
CA VAL A 187 -6.22 -6.00 3.18
C VAL A 187 -4.89 -5.26 3.07
N PHE A 188 -4.86 -4.24 2.24
CA PHE A 188 -3.79 -3.27 2.11
C PHE A 188 -4.33 -1.91 2.58
N THR A 189 -3.80 -1.36 3.69
CA THR A 189 -4.24 -0.05 4.17
C THR A 189 -3.26 1.03 3.73
N GLY A 190 -3.77 2.15 3.22
CA GLY A 190 -2.99 3.21 2.57
C GLY A 190 -3.08 4.56 3.28
N ASP A 191 -2.72 4.63 4.56
CA ASP A 191 -2.74 5.87 5.34
C ASP A 191 -1.31 6.31 5.70
N ASP A 192 -0.87 7.45 5.15
CA ASP A 192 0.44 8.04 5.47
C ASP A 192 0.34 8.89 6.74
N TYR A 193 1.14 8.54 7.73
CA TYR A 193 1.19 9.26 9.02
C TYR A 193 2.37 10.23 9.11
N ALA A 194 3.30 10.17 8.16
CA ALA A 194 4.55 10.89 8.22
C ALA A 194 4.96 11.50 6.88
N SER A 195 5.86 12.45 6.95
CA SER A 195 6.72 12.92 5.86
C SER A 195 8.12 12.33 6.03
N ALA A 196 9.04 12.65 5.11
CA ALA A 196 10.45 12.29 5.26
C ALA A 196 11.10 12.87 6.55
N ASN A 197 10.50 13.90 7.16
CA ASN A 197 11.02 14.56 8.35
C ASN A 197 10.37 14.12 9.67
N GLY A 198 9.49 13.14 9.62
CA GLY A 198 8.78 12.63 10.79
C GLY A 198 7.25 12.70 10.69
N PRO A 199 6.53 12.19 11.70
CA PRO A 199 5.08 12.17 11.72
C PRO A 199 4.45 13.56 11.61
N PHE A 200 3.25 13.62 10.99
CA PHE A 200 2.49 14.88 10.88
C PHE A 200 1.95 15.40 12.22
N MET A 201 1.89 14.53 13.23
CA MET A 201 1.49 14.86 14.59
C MET A 201 2.48 14.26 15.59
N SER A 202 2.51 14.79 16.82
CA SER A 202 3.36 14.23 17.88
C SER A 202 2.96 12.80 18.22
N PRO A 203 3.88 11.97 18.77
CA PRO A 203 3.54 10.63 19.24
C PRO A 203 2.43 10.63 20.30
N ALA A 204 2.33 11.68 21.12
CA ALA A 204 1.26 11.84 22.10
C ALA A 204 -0.09 12.05 21.40
N MET A 205 -0.16 12.91 20.41
CA MET A 205 -1.37 13.12 19.60
C MET A 205 -1.75 11.86 18.83
N PHE A 206 -0.77 11.16 18.24
CA PHE A 206 -1.04 9.88 17.58
C PHE A 206 -1.67 8.88 18.54
N ARG A 207 -1.12 8.76 19.76
CA ARG A 207 -1.64 7.87 20.82
C ARG A 207 -3.06 8.25 21.24
N GLU A 208 -3.35 9.52 21.33
CA GLU A 208 -4.66 10.02 21.77
C GLU A 208 -5.73 9.86 20.69
N PHE A 209 -5.45 10.36 19.48
CA PHE A 209 -6.46 10.53 18.44
C PHE A 209 -6.57 9.36 17.46
N LEU A 210 -5.45 8.76 17.06
CA LEU A 210 -5.43 7.78 15.96
C LEU A 210 -5.32 6.35 16.47
N TYR A 211 -4.43 6.10 17.44
CA TYR A 211 -4.10 4.76 17.88
C TYR A 211 -5.29 3.94 18.35
N PRO A 212 -6.24 4.45 19.17
CA PRO A 212 -7.41 3.66 19.60
C PRO A 212 -8.31 3.25 18.42
N GLY A 213 -8.45 4.13 17.43
CA GLY A 213 -9.17 3.84 16.20
C GLY A 213 -8.46 2.80 15.35
N LEU A 214 -7.13 2.95 15.21
CA LEU A 214 -6.29 2.01 14.46
C LEU A 214 -6.38 0.59 15.05
N GLN A 215 -6.30 0.45 16.38
CA GLN A 215 -6.49 -0.85 17.04
C GLN A 215 -7.84 -1.48 16.69
N ARG A 216 -8.92 -0.70 16.68
CA ARG A 216 -10.27 -1.21 16.37
C ARG A 216 -10.38 -1.65 14.90
N VAL A 217 -9.81 -0.90 13.98
CA VAL A 217 -9.82 -1.23 12.54
C VAL A 217 -8.99 -2.48 12.27
N MET A 218 -7.77 -2.56 12.82
CA MET A 218 -6.91 -3.74 12.65
C MET A 218 -7.54 -4.99 13.27
N ALA A 219 -8.10 -4.88 14.48
CA ALA A 219 -8.83 -5.98 15.11
C ALA A 219 -10.00 -6.46 14.23
N ALA A 220 -10.76 -5.56 13.61
CA ALA A 220 -11.86 -5.95 12.73
C ALA A 220 -11.39 -6.71 11.49
N PHE A 221 -10.24 -6.36 10.89
CA PHE A 221 -9.65 -7.15 9.81
C PHE A 221 -9.23 -8.53 10.29
N LYS A 222 -8.57 -8.62 11.44
CA LYS A 222 -8.12 -9.88 12.03
C LYS A 222 -9.28 -10.79 12.42
N ASP A 223 -10.35 -10.25 13.02
CA ASP A 223 -11.59 -10.97 13.36
C ASP A 223 -12.28 -11.55 12.12
N CYS A 224 -12.10 -10.89 10.97
CA CYS A 224 -12.55 -11.38 9.67
C CYS A 224 -11.58 -12.39 9.03
N GLY A 225 -10.45 -12.72 9.67
CA GLY A 225 -9.44 -13.64 9.15
C GLY A 225 -8.58 -13.05 8.02
N LEU A 226 -8.54 -11.72 7.90
CA LEU A 226 -7.80 -11.02 6.84
C LEU A 226 -6.42 -10.58 7.35
N PRO A 227 -5.32 -11.08 6.76
CA PRO A 227 -4.00 -10.49 6.95
C PRO A 227 -3.96 -9.04 6.49
N VAL A 228 -3.15 -8.21 7.17
CA VAL A 228 -3.06 -6.77 6.90
C VAL A 228 -1.65 -6.38 6.47
N ILE A 229 -1.54 -5.76 5.31
CA ILE A 229 -0.36 -5.00 4.89
C ILE A 229 -0.65 -3.53 5.23
N LYS A 230 0.06 -2.99 6.21
CA LYS A 230 -0.05 -1.59 6.62
C LYS A 230 0.96 -0.75 5.86
N HIS A 231 0.44 0.18 5.05
CA HIS A 231 1.25 1.17 4.35
C HIS A 231 1.30 2.48 5.12
N SER A 232 2.48 3.08 5.17
CA SER A 232 2.70 4.48 5.51
C SER A 232 4.06 4.93 5.03
N ASP A 233 4.07 5.94 4.20
CA ASP A 233 5.31 6.62 3.79
C ASP A 233 5.93 7.43 4.93
N GLY A 234 7.19 7.82 4.74
CA GLY A 234 7.91 8.74 5.59
C GLY A 234 8.56 8.14 6.82
N ASP A 235 9.08 9.00 7.68
CA ASP A 235 9.72 8.60 8.94
C ASP A 235 8.68 8.31 10.04
N ILE A 236 8.18 7.11 10.06
CA ILE A 236 7.22 6.63 11.06
C ILE A 236 7.86 6.11 12.35
N ARG A 237 9.20 6.12 12.48
CA ARG A 237 9.91 5.56 13.65
C ARG A 237 9.37 6.06 14.99
N PRO A 238 9.01 7.37 15.16
CA PRO A 238 8.47 7.86 16.43
C PRO A 238 7.11 7.26 16.85
N VAL A 239 6.35 6.68 15.91
CA VAL A 239 5.02 6.08 16.15
C VAL A 239 4.97 4.60 15.78
N LEU A 240 6.09 4.03 15.32
CA LEU A 240 6.15 2.66 14.81
C LEU A 240 5.71 1.62 15.83
N ASP A 241 6.12 1.75 17.09
CA ASP A 241 5.74 0.79 18.12
C ASP A 241 4.22 0.75 18.32
N LEU A 242 3.53 1.90 18.23
CA LEU A 242 2.07 1.97 18.29
C LEU A 242 1.40 1.31 17.08
N ILE A 243 1.98 1.47 15.89
CA ILE A 243 1.50 0.80 14.67
C ILE A 243 1.66 -0.72 14.80
N LEU A 244 2.83 -1.17 15.22
CA LEU A 244 3.12 -2.59 15.42
C LEU A 244 2.25 -3.24 16.50
N ASP A 245 1.87 -2.49 17.53
CA ASP A 245 1.00 -2.97 18.61
C ASP A 245 -0.45 -3.24 18.12
N CYS A 246 -0.80 -2.79 16.93
CA CYS A 246 -2.10 -3.07 16.30
C CYS A 246 -2.15 -4.40 15.55
N ASP A 247 -1.19 -5.31 15.75
CA ASP A 247 -1.15 -6.68 15.17
C ASP A 247 -1.22 -6.74 13.64
N ILE A 248 -0.48 -5.87 12.97
CA ILE A 248 -0.33 -5.91 11.51
C ILE A 248 0.54 -7.11 11.08
N ASP A 249 0.33 -7.65 9.87
CA ASP A 249 1.11 -8.79 9.36
C ASP A 249 2.31 -8.36 8.53
N CYS A 250 2.24 -7.20 7.87
CA CYS A 250 3.29 -6.67 7.02
C CYS A 250 3.34 -5.14 7.10
N LEU A 251 4.53 -4.57 7.09
CA LEU A 251 4.77 -3.13 6.96
C LEU A 251 5.26 -2.82 5.54
N ASP A 252 4.72 -1.78 4.94
CA ASP A 252 5.01 -1.24 3.61
C ASP A 252 5.12 0.29 3.69
N PRO A 253 6.06 0.95 3.00
CA PRO A 253 7.06 0.40 2.08
C PRO A 253 8.46 0.23 2.69
N ILE A 254 8.71 0.42 3.97
CA ILE A 254 10.03 0.62 4.58
C ILE A 254 10.74 1.79 3.90
N ASP A 255 10.16 2.98 4.00
CA ASP A 255 10.51 4.13 3.17
C ASP A 255 11.96 4.61 3.38
N PRO A 256 12.85 4.48 2.36
CA PRO A 256 14.22 4.96 2.46
C PRO A 256 14.31 6.50 2.52
N LEU A 257 13.32 7.24 2.01
CA LEU A 257 13.26 8.70 2.13
C LEU A 257 12.89 9.13 3.55
N GLY A 258 12.14 8.31 4.28
CA GLY A 258 11.90 8.46 5.72
C GLY A 258 13.07 7.98 6.59
N GLY A 259 14.15 7.51 5.98
CA GLY A 259 15.34 7.01 6.69
C GLY A 259 15.15 5.63 7.33
N LEU A 260 14.19 4.83 6.85
CA LEU A 260 14.05 3.45 7.28
C LEU A 260 15.01 2.55 6.49
N ASP A 261 15.81 1.76 7.20
CA ASP A 261 16.73 0.80 6.61
C ASP A 261 16.15 -0.62 6.62
N MET A 262 16.16 -1.30 5.48
CA MET A 262 15.57 -2.63 5.31
C MET A 262 16.26 -3.69 6.18
N ALA A 263 17.59 -3.62 6.34
CA ALA A 263 18.33 -4.58 7.16
C ALA A 263 18.04 -4.38 8.65
N GLU A 264 18.00 -3.13 9.11
CA GLU A 264 17.65 -2.78 10.48
C GLU A 264 16.20 -3.23 10.81
N MET A 265 15.25 -2.95 9.92
CA MET A 265 13.87 -3.35 10.08
C MET A 265 13.72 -4.88 10.11
N LYS A 266 14.43 -5.61 9.24
CA LYS A 266 14.46 -7.08 9.25
C LYS A 266 15.03 -7.62 10.54
N GLN A 267 16.13 -7.07 11.02
CA GLN A 267 16.78 -7.50 12.26
C GLN A 267 15.86 -7.30 13.47
N LYS A 268 15.24 -6.13 13.58
CA LYS A 268 14.41 -5.76 14.74
C LYS A 268 13.04 -6.42 14.72
N TYR A 269 12.39 -6.44 13.57
CA TYR A 269 10.96 -6.75 13.49
C TYR A 269 10.61 -7.93 12.59
N GLY A 270 11.57 -8.48 11.80
CA GLY A 270 11.32 -9.55 10.84
C GLY A 270 10.80 -10.88 11.43
N ARG A 271 10.92 -11.06 12.76
CA ARG A 271 10.29 -12.18 13.46
C ARG A 271 8.83 -11.92 13.80
N ARG A 272 8.42 -10.65 13.86
CA ARG A 272 7.08 -10.21 14.24
C ARG A 272 6.18 -9.93 13.04
N ILE A 273 6.73 -9.27 12.02
CA ILE A 273 6.03 -8.86 10.81
C ILE A 273 6.81 -9.20 9.54
N ALA A 274 6.11 -9.33 8.42
CA ALA A 274 6.72 -9.28 7.10
C ALA A 274 7.05 -7.83 6.71
N LEU A 275 7.94 -7.67 5.74
CA LEU A 275 8.36 -6.37 5.21
C LEU A 275 8.09 -6.32 3.71
N LYS A 276 7.57 -5.19 3.22
CA LYS A 276 7.39 -4.94 1.79
C LYS A 276 8.15 -3.67 1.40
N GLY A 277 8.74 -3.66 0.23
CA GLY A 277 9.51 -2.55 -0.31
C GLY A 277 10.88 -3.04 -0.80
N ASN A 278 11.89 -2.17 -0.94
CA ASN A 278 11.86 -0.71 -0.78
C ASN A 278 12.79 -0.05 -1.79
N VAL A 279 12.81 -0.59 -3.05
CA VAL A 279 13.65 0.01 -4.11
C VAL A 279 13.20 1.45 -4.33
N ASN A 280 14.14 2.40 -4.19
CA ASN A 280 13.83 3.82 -4.12
C ASN A 280 13.17 4.34 -5.40
N CYS A 281 11.86 4.60 -5.28
CA CYS A 281 11.03 5.04 -6.39
C CYS A 281 11.38 6.47 -6.84
N ALA A 282 11.58 7.38 -5.89
CA ALA A 282 11.80 8.80 -6.16
C ALA A 282 13.20 9.10 -6.74
N GLN A 283 14.18 8.26 -6.47
CA GLN A 283 15.56 8.48 -6.90
C GLN A 283 16.02 7.39 -7.88
N THR A 284 16.22 6.17 -7.42
CA THR A 284 16.88 5.11 -8.21
C THR A 284 16.01 4.68 -9.40
N LEU A 285 14.72 4.42 -9.21
CA LEU A 285 13.84 4.05 -10.31
C LEU A 285 13.59 5.20 -11.29
N THR A 286 13.63 6.44 -10.81
CA THR A 286 13.35 7.63 -11.63
C THR A 286 14.62 8.15 -12.33
N PHE A 287 15.72 8.32 -11.62
CA PHE A 287 16.92 9.00 -12.14
C PHE A 287 18.10 8.05 -12.33
N GLY A 288 18.13 6.93 -11.64
CA GLY A 288 19.21 5.97 -11.68
C GLY A 288 19.41 5.30 -13.04
N THR A 289 20.47 4.54 -13.16
CA THR A 289 20.72 3.60 -14.24
C THR A 289 20.13 2.23 -13.90
N GLU A 290 19.90 1.38 -14.90
CA GLU A 290 19.43 0.00 -14.68
C GLU A 290 20.40 -0.78 -13.77
N ARG A 291 21.71 -0.55 -13.88
CA ARG A 291 22.72 -1.13 -13.00
C ARG A 291 22.49 -0.75 -11.53
N GLN A 292 22.26 0.53 -11.23
CA GLN A 292 21.98 0.98 -9.87
C GLN A 292 20.68 0.35 -9.32
N VAL A 293 19.66 0.18 -10.16
CA VAL A 293 18.44 -0.53 -9.79
C VAL A 293 18.70 -1.98 -9.45
N VAL A 294 19.50 -2.69 -10.26
CA VAL A 294 19.91 -4.09 -9.98
C VAL A 294 20.65 -4.19 -8.64
N GLU A 295 21.64 -3.31 -8.43
CA GLU A 295 22.43 -3.28 -7.19
C GLU A 295 21.55 -3.04 -5.95
N GLU A 296 20.65 -2.07 -6.00
CA GLU A 296 19.73 -1.76 -4.90
C GLU A 296 18.72 -2.89 -4.67
N THR A 297 18.16 -3.46 -5.73
CA THR A 297 17.24 -4.60 -5.61
C THR A 297 17.91 -5.80 -4.96
N LEU A 298 19.17 -6.10 -5.34
CA LEU A 298 19.96 -7.16 -4.72
C LEU A 298 20.27 -6.85 -3.25
N ALA A 299 20.55 -5.60 -2.91
CA ALA A 299 20.78 -5.18 -1.53
C ALA A 299 19.53 -5.46 -0.66
N VAL A 300 18.34 -5.13 -1.16
CA VAL A 300 17.05 -5.43 -0.49
C VAL A 300 16.86 -6.94 -0.29
N ILE A 301 17.11 -7.74 -1.35
CA ILE A 301 16.98 -9.20 -1.28
C ILE A 301 17.97 -9.79 -0.27
N ARG A 302 19.22 -9.32 -0.24
CA ARG A 302 20.23 -9.76 0.73
C ARG A 302 19.87 -9.40 2.16
N ALA A 303 19.37 -8.19 2.36
CA ALA A 303 19.05 -7.66 3.68
C ALA A 303 17.86 -8.38 4.33
N ALA A 304 16.81 -8.66 3.58
CA ALA A 304 15.55 -9.12 4.15
C ALA A 304 15.00 -10.44 3.59
N GLY A 305 15.59 -10.98 2.51
CA GLY A 305 15.18 -12.23 1.88
C GLY A 305 15.39 -13.48 2.75
N PRO A 306 16.58 -13.67 3.38
CA PRO A 306 16.85 -14.87 4.15
C PRO A 306 15.81 -15.14 5.22
N GLY A 307 15.30 -16.38 5.28
CA GLY A 307 14.26 -16.80 6.23
C GLY A 307 12.85 -16.36 5.87
N GLY A 308 12.61 -15.83 4.66
CA GLY A 308 11.27 -15.41 4.21
C GLY A 308 10.79 -14.08 4.79
N GLY A 309 9.49 -13.79 4.69
CA GLY A 309 8.89 -12.56 5.23
C GLY A 309 9.24 -11.29 4.44
N LEU A 310 9.66 -11.39 3.17
CA LEU A 310 9.94 -10.25 2.29
C LEU A 310 9.05 -10.28 1.04
N ILE A 311 8.44 -9.15 0.73
CA ILE A 311 7.86 -8.82 -0.57
C ILE A 311 8.71 -7.70 -1.16
N VAL A 312 9.36 -7.91 -2.30
CA VAL A 312 10.12 -6.83 -2.95
C VAL A 312 9.17 -5.99 -3.81
N SER A 313 9.24 -4.69 -3.63
CA SER A 313 8.52 -3.70 -4.43
C SER A 313 9.30 -2.38 -4.48
N SER A 314 8.78 -1.41 -5.19
CA SER A 314 9.20 -0.01 -5.06
C SER A 314 8.91 0.52 -3.65
N SER A 315 9.56 1.62 -3.29
CA SER A 315 9.34 2.31 -2.00
C SER A 315 8.11 3.22 -2.00
N ASN A 316 7.42 3.34 -3.11
CA ASN A 316 6.18 4.09 -3.29
C ASN A 316 5.52 3.67 -4.61
N SER A 317 4.41 4.29 -5.00
CA SER A 317 3.79 4.09 -6.30
C SER A 317 4.78 4.25 -7.45
N ILE A 318 4.73 3.38 -8.43
CA ILE A 318 5.44 3.58 -9.70
C ILE A 318 4.75 4.72 -10.45
N HIS A 319 5.24 5.95 -10.24
CA HIS A 319 4.67 7.17 -10.82
C HIS A 319 5.16 7.42 -12.26
N SER A 320 4.59 8.42 -12.91
CA SER A 320 4.79 8.73 -14.33
C SER A 320 6.24 9.01 -14.75
N ALA A 321 7.10 9.46 -13.82
CA ALA A 321 8.50 9.76 -14.09
C ALA A 321 9.44 8.54 -13.91
N VAL A 322 8.96 7.41 -13.41
CA VAL A 322 9.76 6.19 -13.34
C VAL A 322 10.09 5.70 -14.74
N LYS A 323 11.37 5.42 -14.99
CA LYS A 323 11.80 4.88 -16.28
C LYS A 323 11.31 3.44 -16.46
N PRO A 324 10.61 3.09 -17.54
CA PRO A 324 10.13 1.72 -17.78
C PRO A 324 11.27 0.68 -17.76
N GLY A 325 12.46 1.01 -18.29
CA GLY A 325 13.65 0.14 -18.22
C GLY A 325 14.10 -0.13 -16.80
N ASN A 326 14.06 0.88 -15.93
CA ASN A 326 14.42 0.73 -14.51
C ASN A 326 13.40 -0.17 -13.76
N TYR A 327 12.10 0.00 -14.02
CA TYR A 327 11.10 -0.91 -13.45
C TYR A 327 11.33 -2.36 -13.92
N LEU A 328 11.62 -2.54 -15.21
CA LEU A 328 11.91 -3.86 -15.78
C LEU A 328 13.21 -4.46 -15.20
N ALA A 329 14.25 -3.64 -14.97
CA ALA A 329 15.49 -4.09 -14.31
C ALA A 329 15.23 -4.59 -12.89
N MET A 330 14.44 -3.87 -12.09
CA MET A 330 13.99 -4.32 -10.76
C MET A 330 13.23 -5.66 -10.86
N TRP A 331 12.22 -5.75 -11.73
CA TRP A 331 11.42 -6.94 -11.92
C TRP A 331 12.27 -8.16 -12.34
N ASN A 332 13.18 -7.99 -13.32
CA ASN A 332 14.10 -9.04 -13.77
C ASN A 332 15.00 -9.53 -12.64
N THR A 333 15.55 -8.61 -11.84
CA THR A 333 16.42 -8.93 -10.71
C THR A 333 15.71 -9.77 -9.66
N ILE A 334 14.46 -9.40 -9.30
CA ILE A 334 13.64 -10.17 -8.36
C ILE A 334 13.42 -11.60 -8.89
N ARG A 335 13.16 -11.76 -10.17
CA ARG A 335 12.90 -13.07 -10.78
C ARG A 335 14.16 -13.92 -10.87
N ALA A 336 15.30 -13.32 -11.16
CA ALA A 336 16.57 -14.01 -11.28
C ALA A 336 17.13 -14.47 -9.92
N TYR A 337 17.03 -13.63 -8.90
CA TYR A 337 17.72 -13.83 -7.62
C TYR A 337 16.79 -14.09 -6.43
N GLY A 338 15.47 -13.96 -6.61
CA GLY A 338 14.51 -14.17 -5.52
C GLY A 338 14.08 -15.61 -5.28
N LYS A 339 14.62 -16.61 -5.98
CA LYS A 339 14.23 -18.02 -5.83
C LYS A 339 14.91 -18.64 -4.61
N TYR A 340 14.15 -19.32 -3.77
CA TYR A 340 14.70 -20.04 -2.61
C TYR A 340 15.17 -21.46 -2.97
N PRO A 341 16.29 -21.95 -2.36
CA PRO A 341 17.18 -21.20 -1.47
C PRO A 341 17.90 -20.09 -2.22
N LEU A 342 17.99 -18.90 -1.59
CA LEU A 342 18.61 -17.73 -2.21
C LEU A 342 20.09 -17.96 -2.49
N GLN A 343 20.52 -17.73 -3.73
CA GLN A 343 21.93 -17.80 -4.15
C GLN A 343 22.45 -16.38 -4.33
N LEU A 344 22.98 -15.80 -3.25
CA LEU A 344 23.39 -14.40 -3.18
C LEU A 344 24.92 -14.23 -3.21
N GLU A 345 25.68 -15.35 -3.29
CA GLU A 345 27.12 -15.37 -3.43
C GLU A 345 27.52 -15.32 -4.92
N GLY A 346 28.62 -14.62 -5.22
CA GLY A 346 29.22 -14.63 -6.57
C GLY A 346 28.70 -13.58 -7.55
N TRP A 347 27.88 -12.62 -7.12
CA TRP A 347 27.57 -11.49 -7.98
C TRP A 347 28.80 -10.60 -8.11
N SER A 348 29.43 -10.61 -9.31
CA SER A 348 30.46 -9.68 -9.72
C SER A 348 29.89 -8.73 -10.78
N ASP A 349 30.46 -7.55 -10.88
CA ASP A 349 30.06 -6.47 -11.82
C ASP A 349 29.88 -6.92 -13.29
N SER A 350 30.48 -8.06 -13.67
CA SER A 350 30.42 -8.63 -15.02
C SER A 350 29.20 -9.55 -15.27
N GLY A 351 28.56 -10.09 -14.23
CA GLY A 351 27.48 -11.08 -14.38
C GLY A 351 26.08 -10.48 -14.62
N ALA A 352 25.89 -9.20 -14.33
CA ALA A 352 24.56 -8.57 -14.42
C ALA A 352 24.11 -8.31 -15.87
N ILE A 353 25.04 -8.16 -16.81
CA ILE A 353 24.72 -7.84 -18.21
C ILE A 353 24.40 -9.11 -19.03
N GLU A 354 24.97 -10.25 -18.67
CA GLU A 354 24.75 -11.51 -19.40
C GLU A 354 23.41 -12.19 -19.07
N ALA A 355 22.80 -11.90 -17.94
CA ALA A 355 21.50 -12.48 -17.54
C ALA A 355 20.29 -11.86 -18.25
N PHE A 356 20.49 -10.76 -19.00
CA PHE A 356 19.43 -9.98 -19.64
C PHE A 356 19.59 -9.81 -21.16
N SER A 357 20.61 -10.50 -21.78
CA SER A 357 20.81 -10.53 -23.23
C SER A 357 20.02 -11.64 -23.94
#